data_7e22218c7fd875aa89aeb6c92649170b
#
_entry.id   7e22218c7fd875aa89aeb6c92649170b
#
_cell.length_a   1.000
_cell.length_b   1.000
_cell.length_c   1.000
_cell.angle_alpha   90.00
_cell.angle_beta   90.00
_cell.angle_gamma   90.00
#
_symmetry.space_group_name_H-M   'P 1'
#
loop_
_entity.id
_entity.type
_entity.pdbx_description
1 polymer ?
#
loop_
_entity_poly.entity_id
_entity_poly.type
_entity_poly.pdbx_seq_one_letter_code
_entity_poly.pdbx_strand_id
1 'polypeptide(L)'
;MYKNATKFSAKFTDSTGKALVNSDVRFNINGVFYTRTTDANGVASLAINLRPGDYILTAYNPVNGEQKGVNITVKSLIVQNDLTKYYLNASRFQATIYNKDGSLAVNKNVTFNINGVFYTRTTDSNGVVSLAINLRPGDYIITTIFDGLDIGNKVTVLPTLVTKDLNMKYMDGSNFTAQTLDSQGKALANQTVSFNVNGVFYHRITNEDGIASLRIRLMSGEYIITSYWNNFQTGNTIKIY
;
A
#
# COMPACT_ATOMS: atom_id res chain seq x y z
N MET A 1 -6.16 -9.79 18.58
CA MET A 1 -6.69 -9.06 17.41
C MET A 1 -7.10 -7.66 17.82
N TYR A 2 -7.13 -6.72 16.90
CA TYR A 2 -7.63 -5.35 17.10
C TYR A 2 -9.06 -5.37 17.66
N LYS A 3 -9.31 -4.58 18.73
CA LYS A 3 -10.62 -4.48 19.42
C LYS A 3 -11.27 -5.82 19.83
N ASN A 4 -10.46 -6.83 20.18
CA ASN A 4 -10.98 -8.15 20.59
C ASN A 4 -11.37 -8.24 22.06
N ALA A 5 -11.41 -7.11 22.79
CA ALA A 5 -11.72 -7.00 24.21
C ALA A 5 -10.73 -7.71 25.17
N THR A 6 -9.62 -8.26 24.67
CA THR A 6 -8.60 -8.88 25.53
C THR A 6 -7.98 -7.84 26.45
N LYS A 7 -7.82 -8.23 27.72
CA LYS A 7 -7.13 -7.41 28.74
C LYS A 7 -5.76 -8.01 29.03
N PHE A 8 -4.78 -7.14 29.21
CA PHE A 8 -3.54 -7.50 29.90
C PHE A 8 -3.80 -7.55 31.41
N SER A 9 -3.30 -8.57 32.11
CA SER A 9 -3.44 -8.69 33.56
C SER A 9 -2.08 -8.97 34.18
N ALA A 10 -1.79 -8.33 35.31
CA ALA A 10 -0.58 -8.53 36.11
C ALA A 10 -0.93 -8.67 37.57
N LYS A 11 -0.23 -9.59 38.26
CA LYS A 11 -0.30 -9.77 39.71
C LYS A 11 0.80 -8.95 40.37
N PHE A 12 0.44 -8.23 41.41
CA PHE A 12 1.34 -7.40 42.22
C PHE A 12 1.43 -7.94 43.64
N THR A 13 2.66 -8.00 44.13
CA THR A 13 2.95 -8.48 45.49
C THR A 13 3.88 -7.50 46.22
N ASP A 14 3.89 -7.53 47.54
CA ASP A 14 4.91 -6.88 48.37
C ASP A 14 6.24 -7.66 48.37
N SER A 15 7.23 -7.17 49.10
CA SER A 15 8.56 -7.79 49.24
C SER A 15 8.55 -9.18 49.90
N THR A 16 7.46 -9.57 50.55
CA THR A 16 7.26 -10.88 51.18
C THR A 16 6.53 -11.86 50.28
N GLY A 17 6.08 -11.42 49.07
CA GLY A 17 5.29 -12.19 48.13
C GLY A 17 3.78 -12.17 48.42
N LYS A 18 3.31 -11.41 49.41
CA LYS A 18 1.89 -11.24 49.72
C LYS A 18 1.23 -10.35 48.64
N ALA A 19 0.00 -10.71 48.22
CA ALA A 19 -0.77 -9.98 47.25
C ALA A 19 -1.06 -8.53 47.73
N LEU A 20 -0.85 -7.56 46.84
CA LEU A 20 -1.27 -6.17 47.02
C LEU A 20 -2.76 -6.06 46.71
N VAL A 21 -3.61 -6.04 47.71
CA VAL A 21 -5.07 -5.98 47.59
C VAL A 21 -5.54 -4.53 47.61
N ASN A 22 -6.53 -4.17 46.79
CA ASN A 22 -7.10 -2.82 46.68
C ASN A 22 -6.03 -1.71 46.57
N SER A 23 -4.96 -2.00 45.87
CA SER A 23 -3.83 -1.07 45.70
C SER A 23 -3.81 -0.49 44.32
N ASP A 24 -3.57 0.81 44.19
CA ASP A 24 -3.43 1.48 42.92
C ASP A 24 -2.06 1.19 42.32
N VAL A 25 -2.05 0.58 41.15
CA VAL A 25 -0.86 0.26 40.32
C VAL A 25 -0.91 1.00 39.01
N ARG A 26 0.23 1.20 38.38
CA ARG A 26 0.30 1.91 37.11
C ARG A 26 0.81 1.02 36.00
N PHE A 27 0.21 1.17 34.82
CA PHE A 27 0.69 0.65 33.56
C PHE A 27 1.09 1.80 32.64
N ASN A 28 2.20 1.66 31.92
CA ASN A 28 2.57 2.56 30.83
C ASN A 28 2.57 1.79 29.51
N ILE A 29 1.95 2.37 28.49
CA ILE A 29 2.05 1.90 27.11
C ILE A 29 2.06 3.12 26.18
N ASN A 30 3.02 3.22 25.27
CA ASN A 30 3.22 4.38 24.40
C ASN A 30 3.32 5.73 25.15
N GLY A 31 3.97 5.76 26.33
CA GLY A 31 4.11 6.98 27.12
C GLY A 31 2.85 7.38 27.89
N VAL A 32 1.72 6.69 27.72
CA VAL A 32 0.47 6.95 28.43
C VAL A 32 0.39 6.08 29.67
N PHE A 33 0.14 6.71 30.83
CA PHE A 33 -0.01 6.05 32.12
C PHE A 33 -1.48 5.79 32.43
N TYR A 34 -1.77 4.56 32.87
CA TYR A 34 -3.08 4.10 33.31
C TYR A 34 -3.01 3.58 34.73
N THR A 35 -3.77 4.18 35.66
CA THR A 35 -3.93 3.66 37.01
C THR A 35 -5.06 2.63 37.05
N ARG A 36 -4.81 1.52 37.73
CA ARG A 36 -5.78 0.45 37.98
C ARG A 36 -5.66 -0.03 39.39
N THR A 37 -6.77 -0.36 40.04
CA THR A 37 -6.80 -0.93 41.38
C THR A 37 -6.75 -2.45 41.29
N THR A 38 -5.93 -3.09 42.11
CA THR A 38 -5.83 -4.55 42.20
C THR A 38 -7.04 -5.14 42.91
N ASP A 39 -7.43 -6.36 42.48
CA ASP A 39 -8.49 -7.15 43.12
C ASP A 39 -8.01 -7.87 44.40
N ALA A 40 -8.86 -8.72 44.99
CA ALA A 40 -8.58 -9.51 46.18
C ALA A 40 -7.39 -10.48 46.03
N ASN A 41 -6.98 -10.80 44.80
CA ASN A 41 -5.84 -11.65 44.46
C ASN A 41 -4.56 -10.85 44.16
N GLY A 42 -4.62 -9.51 44.25
CA GLY A 42 -3.55 -8.60 43.85
C GLY A 42 -3.42 -8.44 42.35
N VAL A 43 -4.46 -8.74 41.54
CA VAL A 43 -4.44 -8.67 40.06
C VAL A 43 -5.06 -7.35 39.61
N ALA A 44 -4.35 -6.63 38.74
CA ALA A 44 -4.88 -5.48 38.02
C ALA A 44 -4.91 -5.77 36.51
N SER A 45 -5.92 -5.24 35.82
CA SER A 45 -6.12 -5.48 34.38
C SER A 45 -6.26 -4.18 33.60
N LEU A 46 -5.66 -4.16 32.39
CA LEU A 46 -5.75 -3.05 31.43
C LEU A 46 -6.31 -3.56 30.09
N ALA A 47 -7.42 -2.97 29.62
CA ALA A 47 -7.93 -3.24 28.28
C ALA A 47 -6.98 -2.63 27.22
N ILE A 48 -6.61 -3.42 26.22
CA ILE A 48 -5.71 -3.00 25.15
C ILE A 48 -6.53 -2.57 23.93
N ASN A 49 -6.74 -1.26 23.79
CA ASN A 49 -7.51 -0.65 22.68
C ASN A 49 -6.58 0.13 21.72
N LEU A 50 -5.44 -0.47 21.35
CA LEU A 50 -4.46 0.14 20.46
C LEU A 50 -4.67 -0.31 19.02
N ARG A 51 -4.19 0.48 18.06
CA ARG A 51 -4.12 0.06 16.64
C ARG A 51 -3.20 -1.16 16.49
N PRO A 52 -3.30 -1.91 15.39
CA PRO A 52 -2.36 -3.01 15.10
C PRO A 52 -0.90 -2.55 15.18
N GLY A 53 -0.06 -3.37 15.81
CA GLY A 53 1.36 -3.08 16.01
C GLY A 53 1.92 -3.80 17.23
N ASP A 54 3.22 -3.62 17.44
CA ASP A 54 3.96 -4.14 18.58
C ASP A 54 4.25 -3.03 19.58
N TYR A 55 4.02 -3.30 20.85
CA TYR A 55 4.10 -2.35 21.95
C TYR A 55 4.83 -2.96 23.13
N ILE A 56 5.46 -2.11 23.95
CA ILE A 56 5.95 -2.48 25.27
C ILE A 56 5.00 -1.88 26.30
N LEU A 57 4.39 -2.74 27.11
CA LEU A 57 3.63 -2.35 28.30
C LEU A 57 4.51 -2.53 29.51
N THR A 58 4.70 -1.46 30.29
CA THR A 58 5.44 -1.51 31.57
C THR A 58 4.47 -1.43 32.74
N ALA A 59 4.52 -2.41 33.64
CA ALA A 59 3.79 -2.43 34.89
C ALA A 59 4.69 -1.91 36.01
N TYR A 60 4.15 -1.04 36.87
CA TYR A 60 4.86 -0.40 38.00
C TYR A 60 4.27 -0.85 39.32
N ASN A 61 5.10 -1.47 40.17
CA ASN A 61 4.74 -1.83 41.54
C ASN A 61 4.92 -0.61 42.46
N PRO A 62 3.86 -0.12 43.12
CA PRO A 62 3.94 1.09 43.92
C PRO A 62 4.68 0.92 45.25
N VAL A 63 4.86 -0.32 45.73
CA VAL A 63 5.44 -0.60 47.06
C VAL A 63 6.96 -0.68 46.98
N ASN A 64 7.51 -1.38 46.00
CA ASN A 64 8.96 -1.61 45.89
C ASN A 64 9.61 -0.89 44.71
N GLY A 65 8.82 -0.19 43.87
CA GLY A 65 9.31 0.53 42.68
C GLY A 65 9.69 -0.37 41.52
N GLU A 66 9.43 -1.68 41.61
CA GLU A 66 9.74 -2.63 40.54
C GLU A 66 8.97 -2.29 39.25
N GLN A 67 9.65 -2.39 38.14
CA GLN A 67 9.09 -2.17 36.79
C GLN A 67 9.31 -3.41 35.94
N LYS A 68 8.25 -3.86 35.30
CA LYS A 68 8.32 -5.03 34.37
C LYS A 68 7.73 -4.71 33.01
N GLY A 69 8.58 -4.75 31.99
CA GLY A 69 8.17 -4.61 30.59
C GLY A 69 7.67 -5.93 30.02
N VAL A 70 6.58 -5.87 29.23
CA VAL A 70 6.01 -7.01 28.53
C VAL A 70 5.66 -6.60 27.11
N ASN A 71 6.00 -7.44 26.12
CA ASN A 71 5.65 -7.21 24.73
C ASN A 71 4.17 -7.52 24.50
N ILE A 72 3.46 -6.59 23.87
CA ILE A 72 2.06 -6.70 23.47
C ILE A 72 1.98 -6.57 21.96
N THR A 73 1.52 -7.60 21.28
CA THR A 73 1.23 -7.56 19.83
C THR A 73 -0.28 -7.43 19.61
N VAL A 74 -0.71 -6.36 18.96
CA VAL A 74 -2.08 -6.18 18.48
C VAL A 74 -2.13 -6.56 17.01
N LYS A 75 -2.70 -7.72 16.69
CA LYS A 75 -2.82 -8.22 15.31
C LYS A 75 -3.88 -7.45 14.54
N SER A 76 -3.63 -7.16 13.27
CA SER A 76 -4.57 -6.50 12.36
C SER A 76 -5.76 -7.40 12.01
N LEU A 77 -6.92 -6.79 11.78
CA LEU A 77 -8.08 -7.45 11.14
C LEU A 77 -7.95 -7.48 9.62
N ILE A 78 -7.03 -6.69 9.05
CA ILE A 78 -6.78 -6.56 7.62
C ILE A 78 -5.34 -6.96 7.35
N VAL A 79 -5.12 -7.95 6.50
CA VAL A 79 -3.80 -8.37 6.02
C VAL A 79 -3.77 -8.22 4.51
N GLN A 80 -2.86 -7.39 4.01
CA GLN A 80 -2.76 -7.04 2.60
C GLN A 80 -1.33 -6.60 2.26
N ASN A 81 -0.99 -6.61 0.97
CA ASN A 81 0.32 -6.20 0.46
C ASN A 81 0.16 -5.14 -0.64
N ASP A 82 1.24 -4.45 -0.94
CA ASP A 82 1.32 -3.57 -2.10
C ASP A 82 1.10 -4.36 -3.40
N LEU A 83 0.54 -3.69 -4.41
CA LEU A 83 0.32 -4.26 -5.73
C LEU A 83 1.14 -3.49 -6.77
N THR A 84 1.99 -4.20 -7.51
CA THR A 84 2.61 -3.69 -8.73
C THR A 84 2.10 -4.50 -9.90
N LYS A 85 1.58 -3.82 -10.94
CA LYS A 85 1.05 -4.46 -12.15
C LYS A 85 1.27 -3.56 -13.37
N TYR A 86 1.33 -4.15 -14.55
CA TYR A 86 1.28 -3.37 -15.79
C TYR A 86 -0.15 -2.89 -16.08
N TYR A 87 -0.26 -1.81 -16.83
CA TYR A 87 -1.53 -1.29 -17.33
C TYR A 87 -2.27 -2.39 -18.10
N LEU A 88 -3.59 -2.50 -17.88
CA LEU A 88 -4.47 -3.56 -18.41
C LEU A 88 -4.15 -4.99 -17.93
N ASN A 89 -3.19 -5.21 -17.06
CA ASN A 89 -3.01 -6.51 -16.40
C ASN A 89 -4.25 -6.86 -15.56
N ALA A 90 -4.65 -8.13 -15.54
CA ALA A 90 -5.84 -8.59 -14.83
C ALA A 90 -5.66 -8.75 -13.30
N SER A 91 -4.44 -8.60 -12.77
CA SER A 91 -4.17 -8.71 -11.33
C SER A 91 -5.03 -7.74 -10.52
N ARG A 92 -5.54 -8.25 -9.41
CA ARG A 92 -6.43 -7.51 -8.51
C ARG A 92 -5.70 -7.17 -7.23
N PHE A 93 -6.04 -6.05 -6.61
CA PHE A 93 -5.66 -5.81 -5.23
C PHE A 93 -6.47 -6.74 -4.34
N GLN A 94 -5.84 -7.35 -3.34
CA GLN A 94 -6.46 -8.33 -2.44
C GLN A 94 -6.14 -8.02 -0.99
N ALA A 95 -7.11 -8.30 -0.11
CA ALA A 95 -6.93 -8.27 1.33
C ALA A 95 -7.60 -9.49 1.97
N THR A 96 -6.95 -10.08 2.97
CA THR A 96 -7.54 -11.11 3.83
C THR A 96 -8.05 -10.46 5.10
N ILE A 97 -9.29 -10.75 5.46
CA ILE A 97 -10.02 -10.10 6.55
C ILE A 97 -10.28 -11.11 7.66
N TYR A 98 -10.05 -10.67 8.89
CA TYR A 98 -10.23 -11.46 10.11
C TYR A 98 -11.29 -10.85 11.01
N ASN A 99 -12.03 -11.67 11.70
CA ASN A 99 -12.87 -11.29 12.83
C ASN A 99 -12.02 -10.98 14.08
N LYS A 100 -12.62 -10.35 15.08
CA LYS A 100 -11.95 -10.02 16.34
C LYS A 100 -11.47 -11.23 17.15
N ASP A 101 -12.04 -12.39 16.93
CA ASP A 101 -11.62 -13.67 17.52
C ASP A 101 -10.45 -14.32 16.77
N GLY A 102 -10.06 -13.78 15.61
CA GLY A 102 -8.99 -14.29 14.77
C GLY A 102 -9.44 -15.28 13.70
N SER A 103 -10.72 -15.62 13.62
CA SER A 103 -11.28 -16.41 12.53
C SER A 103 -11.36 -15.60 11.23
N LEU A 104 -11.47 -16.28 10.08
CA LEU A 104 -11.67 -15.61 8.79
C LEU A 104 -13.04 -14.91 8.75
N ALA A 105 -13.08 -13.69 8.27
CA ALA A 105 -14.29 -12.91 8.14
C ALA A 105 -14.97 -13.23 6.79
N VAL A 106 -15.86 -14.22 6.79
CA VAL A 106 -16.58 -14.69 5.60
C VAL A 106 -17.87 -13.90 5.40
N ASN A 107 -18.23 -13.63 4.13
CA ASN A 107 -19.42 -12.85 3.74
C ASN A 107 -19.53 -11.49 4.45
N LYS A 108 -18.41 -10.79 4.65
CA LYS A 108 -18.37 -9.45 5.26
C LYS A 108 -18.14 -8.38 4.21
N ASN A 109 -18.86 -7.28 4.35
CA ASN A 109 -18.63 -6.11 3.51
C ASN A 109 -17.36 -5.37 3.95
N VAL A 110 -16.50 -5.09 2.98
CA VAL A 110 -15.25 -4.35 3.12
C VAL A 110 -15.26 -3.20 2.14
N THR A 111 -14.82 -2.03 2.57
CA THR A 111 -14.75 -0.85 1.71
C THR A 111 -13.30 -0.57 1.33
N PHE A 112 -13.05 -0.40 0.03
CA PHE A 112 -11.81 0.15 -0.51
C PHE A 112 -12.02 1.62 -0.87
N ASN A 113 -11.03 2.44 -0.59
CA ASN A 113 -10.93 3.80 -1.11
C ASN A 113 -9.67 3.91 -1.97
N ILE A 114 -9.81 4.39 -3.20
CA ILE A 114 -8.69 4.76 -4.06
C ILE A 114 -9.07 6.01 -4.85
N ASN A 115 -8.22 7.03 -4.84
CA ASN A 115 -8.50 8.34 -5.45
C ASN A 115 -9.81 9.00 -4.98
N GLY A 116 -10.20 8.80 -3.72
CA GLY A 116 -11.45 9.36 -3.18
C GLY A 116 -12.71 8.60 -3.59
N VAL A 117 -12.59 7.55 -4.41
CA VAL A 117 -13.73 6.70 -4.81
C VAL A 117 -13.82 5.49 -3.89
N PHE A 118 -15.03 5.23 -3.38
CA PHE A 118 -15.29 4.14 -2.46
C PHE A 118 -15.94 2.94 -3.17
N TYR A 119 -15.42 1.75 -2.92
CA TYR A 119 -15.88 0.49 -3.49
C TYR A 119 -16.17 -0.51 -2.39
N THR A 120 -17.42 -0.92 -2.21
CA THR A 120 -17.77 -2.01 -1.28
C THR A 120 -17.72 -3.35 -1.99
N ARG A 121 -17.05 -4.33 -1.37
CA ARG A 121 -16.93 -5.72 -1.83
C ARG A 121 -17.14 -6.65 -0.66
N THR A 122 -17.55 -7.87 -0.95
CA THR A 122 -17.83 -8.90 0.06
C THR A 122 -16.69 -9.92 0.06
N THR A 123 -16.25 -10.34 1.24
CA THR A 123 -15.24 -11.41 1.39
C THR A 123 -15.80 -12.76 0.98
N ASP A 124 -14.96 -13.59 0.39
CA ASP A 124 -15.28 -14.97 0.02
C ASP A 124 -15.18 -15.96 1.22
N SER A 125 -15.29 -17.26 0.95
CA SER A 125 -15.17 -18.34 1.95
C SER A 125 -13.80 -18.42 2.62
N ASN A 126 -12.77 -17.81 2.04
CA ASN A 126 -11.42 -17.73 2.57
C ASN A 126 -11.14 -16.39 3.29
N GLY A 127 -12.18 -15.58 3.51
CA GLY A 127 -12.04 -14.24 4.08
C GLY A 127 -11.32 -13.26 3.16
N VAL A 128 -11.17 -13.57 1.87
CA VAL A 128 -10.46 -12.73 0.90
C VAL A 128 -11.44 -11.80 0.20
N VAL A 129 -11.08 -10.55 0.10
CA VAL A 129 -11.78 -9.52 -0.68
C VAL A 129 -10.86 -8.94 -1.75
N SER A 130 -11.38 -8.62 -2.93
CA SER A 130 -10.55 -8.11 -4.03
C SER A 130 -11.20 -6.98 -4.80
N LEU A 131 -10.34 -6.06 -5.31
CA LEU A 131 -10.73 -4.95 -6.18
C LEU A 131 -9.93 -4.99 -7.48
N ALA A 132 -10.62 -4.94 -8.63
CA ALA A 132 -9.96 -4.75 -9.92
C ALA A 132 -9.42 -3.31 -10.01
N ILE A 133 -8.15 -3.18 -10.41
CA ILE A 133 -7.49 -1.88 -10.57
C ILE A 133 -7.38 -1.58 -12.07
N ASN A 134 -8.26 -0.68 -12.55
CA ASN A 134 -8.31 -0.25 -13.96
C ASN A 134 -7.86 1.21 -14.10
N LEU A 135 -6.84 1.60 -13.34
CA LEU A 135 -6.26 2.93 -13.36
C LEU A 135 -5.18 3.06 -14.42
N ARG A 136 -4.94 4.29 -14.89
CA ARG A 136 -3.82 4.62 -15.78
C ARG A 136 -2.48 4.38 -15.08
N PRO A 137 -1.34 4.28 -15.82
CA PRO A 137 -0.02 4.21 -15.22
C PRO A 137 0.22 5.32 -14.21
N GLY A 138 0.80 4.95 -13.06
CA GLY A 138 1.04 5.85 -11.93
C GLY A 138 1.09 5.12 -10.60
N ASP A 139 1.36 5.88 -9.55
CA ASP A 139 1.37 5.41 -8.16
C ASP A 139 0.12 5.91 -7.43
N TYR A 140 -0.50 5.02 -6.69
CA TYR A 140 -1.75 5.26 -5.97
C TYR A 140 -1.66 4.68 -4.56
N ILE A 141 -2.49 5.21 -3.66
CA ILE A 141 -2.74 4.59 -2.35
C ILE A 141 -4.15 4.04 -2.36
N ILE A 142 -4.28 2.76 -2.04
CA ILE A 142 -5.55 2.12 -1.75
C ILE A 142 -5.69 1.95 -0.25
N THR A 143 -6.82 2.37 0.31
CA THR A 143 -7.13 2.19 1.74
C THR A 143 -8.25 1.15 1.86
N THR A 144 -7.99 0.08 2.60
CA THR A 144 -9.00 -0.92 2.96
C THR A 144 -9.57 -0.56 4.33
N ILE A 145 -10.90 -0.55 4.44
CA ILE A 145 -11.64 -0.13 5.63
C ILE A 145 -12.54 -1.29 6.08
N PHE A 146 -12.35 -1.74 7.30
CA PHE A 146 -13.16 -2.79 7.92
C PHE A 146 -13.22 -2.61 9.45
N ASP A 147 -14.43 -2.65 10.03
CA ASP A 147 -14.70 -2.59 11.47
C ASP A 147 -13.95 -1.46 12.22
N GLY A 148 -13.90 -0.29 11.58
CA GLY A 148 -13.24 0.91 12.13
C GLY A 148 -11.71 0.86 12.10
N LEU A 149 -11.12 -0.09 11.37
CA LEU A 149 -9.71 -0.12 11.00
C LEU A 149 -9.57 0.29 9.52
N ASP A 150 -8.61 1.15 9.26
CA ASP A 150 -8.21 1.59 7.92
C ASP A 150 -6.71 1.30 7.73
N ILE A 151 -6.37 0.63 6.64
CA ILE A 151 -4.99 0.27 6.28
C ILE A 151 -4.73 0.70 4.83
N GLY A 152 -3.70 1.52 4.62
CA GLY A 152 -3.25 1.95 3.30
C GLY A 152 -2.14 1.05 2.74
N ASN A 153 -2.19 0.79 1.42
CA ASN A 153 -1.11 0.14 0.68
C ASN A 153 -0.86 0.85 -0.64
N LYS A 154 0.34 0.67 -1.18
CA LYS A 154 0.73 1.21 -2.47
C LYS A 154 0.20 0.32 -3.60
N VAL A 155 -0.33 0.97 -4.65
CA VAL A 155 -0.64 0.35 -5.93
C VAL A 155 0.16 1.07 -7.01
N THR A 156 1.06 0.35 -7.67
CA THR A 156 1.84 0.87 -8.80
C THR A 156 1.32 0.24 -10.10
N VAL A 157 0.84 1.09 -11.00
CA VAL A 157 0.47 0.67 -12.36
C VAL A 157 1.59 1.11 -13.31
N LEU A 158 2.33 0.14 -13.83
CA LEU A 158 3.43 0.36 -14.78
C LEU A 158 2.89 0.63 -16.19
N PRO A 159 3.53 1.52 -16.96
CA PRO A 159 3.12 1.80 -18.32
C PRO A 159 3.41 0.60 -19.27
N THR A 160 2.55 0.41 -20.26
CA THR A 160 2.76 -0.52 -21.37
C THR A 160 3.26 0.19 -22.65
N LEU A 161 3.26 1.53 -22.66
CA LEU A 161 3.94 2.37 -23.63
C LEU A 161 5.04 3.12 -22.88
N VAL A 162 6.29 2.75 -23.12
CA VAL A 162 7.47 3.28 -22.40
C VAL A 162 8.25 4.19 -23.33
N THR A 163 8.45 5.43 -22.89
CA THR A 163 9.17 6.47 -23.63
C THR A 163 10.08 7.25 -22.69
N LYS A 164 11.06 7.98 -23.24
CA LYS A 164 11.93 8.87 -22.46
C LYS A 164 12.15 10.18 -23.24
N ASP A 165 12.45 11.24 -22.52
CA ASP A 165 12.89 12.49 -23.13
C ASP A 165 14.16 12.26 -23.98
N LEU A 166 14.31 13.04 -25.05
CA LEU A 166 15.46 12.97 -25.96
C LEU A 166 16.24 14.30 -25.90
N ASN A 167 17.52 14.20 -25.57
CA ASN A 167 18.47 15.30 -25.72
C ASN A 167 19.45 14.92 -26.85
N MET A 168 19.56 15.78 -27.88
CA MET A 168 20.40 15.50 -29.06
C MET A 168 21.06 16.76 -29.60
N LYS A 169 22.11 16.57 -30.38
CA LYS A 169 22.69 17.66 -31.20
C LYS A 169 21.95 17.76 -32.53
N TYR A 170 21.95 18.99 -33.09
CA TYR A 170 21.33 19.17 -34.39
C TYR A 170 21.95 18.24 -35.44
N MET A 171 21.10 17.51 -36.16
CA MET A 171 21.48 16.60 -37.24
C MET A 171 22.38 15.41 -36.81
N ASP A 172 22.49 15.04 -35.54
CA ASP A 172 23.33 13.93 -35.08
C ASP A 172 22.78 12.54 -35.42
N GLY A 173 21.57 12.47 -35.99
CA GLY A 173 20.96 11.22 -36.42
C GLY A 173 20.18 10.48 -35.34
N SER A 174 20.02 11.06 -34.15
CA SER A 174 19.28 10.45 -33.03
C SER A 174 17.81 10.15 -33.39
N ASN A 175 17.32 9.10 -32.79
CA ASN A 175 15.91 8.70 -32.87
C ASN A 175 15.23 8.90 -31.52
N PHE A 176 13.99 9.37 -31.56
CA PHE A 176 13.07 9.23 -30.45
C PHE A 176 12.48 7.81 -30.49
N THR A 177 12.41 7.13 -29.36
CA THR A 177 11.95 5.73 -29.28
C THR A 177 10.78 5.58 -28.32
N ALA A 178 9.87 4.66 -28.68
CA ALA A 178 8.80 4.19 -27.81
C ALA A 178 8.77 2.66 -27.82
N GLN A 179 8.70 2.07 -26.64
CA GLN A 179 8.59 0.63 -26.49
C GLN A 179 7.15 0.25 -26.10
N THR A 180 6.59 -0.75 -26.78
CA THR A 180 5.29 -1.32 -26.44
C THR A 180 5.46 -2.64 -25.72
N LEU A 181 4.72 -2.81 -24.62
CA LEU A 181 4.72 -3.99 -23.76
C LEU A 181 3.30 -4.55 -23.64
N ASP A 182 3.18 -5.85 -23.48
CA ASP A 182 1.91 -6.47 -23.11
C ASP A 182 1.58 -6.22 -21.62
N SER A 183 0.43 -6.72 -21.18
CA SER A 183 -0.01 -6.60 -19.78
C SER A 183 0.83 -7.41 -18.78
N GLN A 184 1.80 -8.19 -19.25
CA GLN A 184 2.78 -8.91 -18.41
C GLN A 184 4.17 -8.25 -18.46
N GLY A 185 4.33 -7.15 -19.22
CA GLY A 185 5.59 -6.45 -19.39
C GLY A 185 6.51 -7.04 -20.45
N LYS A 186 6.01 -7.96 -21.29
CA LYS A 186 6.77 -8.52 -22.40
C LYS A 186 6.68 -7.60 -23.62
N ALA A 187 7.80 -7.43 -24.32
CA ALA A 187 7.86 -6.64 -25.55
C ALA A 187 6.88 -7.14 -26.62
N LEU A 188 6.19 -6.19 -27.27
CA LEU A 188 5.25 -6.45 -28.36
C LEU A 188 5.81 -5.94 -29.69
N ALA A 189 6.17 -6.84 -30.58
CA ALA A 189 6.56 -6.56 -31.95
C ALA A 189 5.32 -6.28 -32.84
N ASN A 190 5.59 -5.68 -33.99
CA ASN A 190 4.58 -5.42 -35.06
C ASN A 190 3.39 -4.56 -34.58
N GLN A 191 3.61 -3.69 -33.60
CA GLN A 191 2.62 -2.72 -33.12
C GLN A 191 2.82 -1.38 -33.83
N THR A 192 1.74 -0.74 -34.24
CA THR A 192 1.81 0.62 -34.81
C THR A 192 1.75 1.64 -33.67
N VAL A 193 2.83 2.38 -33.46
CA VAL A 193 2.91 3.54 -32.57
C VAL A 193 2.79 4.80 -33.40
N SER A 194 1.94 5.74 -32.95
CA SER A 194 1.80 7.06 -33.58
C SER A 194 2.50 8.11 -32.75
N PHE A 195 3.37 8.87 -33.37
CA PHE A 195 4.06 10.03 -32.76
C PHE A 195 3.46 11.32 -33.33
N ASN A 196 3.14 12.28 -32.47
CA ASN A 196 2.76 13.63 -32.86
C ASN A 196 3.84 14.62 -32.44
N VAL A 197 4.37 15.36 -33.39
CA VAL A 197 5.28 16.49 -33.14
C VAL A 197 4.79 17.68 -33.96
N ASN A 198 4.57 18.82 -33.33
CA ASN A 198 4.08 20.05 -33.98
C ASN A 198 2.81 19.83 -34.82
N GLY A 199 1.89 18.95 -34.38
CA GLY A 199 0.65 18.65 -35.09
C GLY A 199 0.79 17.62 -36.25
N VAL A 200 2.03 17.20 -36.56
CA VAL A 200 2.29 16.18 -37.62
C VAL A 200 2.36 14.80 -36.97
N PHE A 201 1.61 13.85 -37.56
CA PHE A 201 1.58 12.46 -37.10
C PHE A 201 2.53 11.59 -37.93
N TYR A 202 3.31 10.77 -37.23
CA TYR A 202 4.22 9.77 -37.82
C TYR A 202 3.90 8.40 -37.26
N HIS A 203 3.62 7.42 -38.11
CA HIS A 203 3.34 6.05 -37.72
C HIS A 203 4.59 5.19 -37.88
N ARG A 204 4.94 4.41 -36.86
CA ARG A 204 6.08 3.50 -36.88
C ARG A 204 5.67 2.14 -36.32
N ILE A 205 6.23 1.10 -36.90
CA ILE A 205 5.98 -0.28 -36.44
C ILE A 205 7.11 -0.69 -35.50
N THR A 206 6.76 -1.35 -34.42
CA THR A 206 7.74 -1.87 -33.45
C THR A 206 8.48 -3.09 -33.97
N ASN A 207 9.78 -3.15 -33.69
CA ASN A 207 10.64 -4.29 -33.98
C ASN A 207 10.41 -5.45 -32.99
N GLU A 208 11.25 -6.49 -33.03
CA GLU A 208 11.16 -7.68 -32.16
C GLU A 208 11.28 -7.33 -30.65
N ASP A 209 12.00 -6.25 -30.32
CA ASP A 209 12.13 -5.73 -28.95
C ASP A 209 10.96 -4.82 -28.54
N GLY A 210 9.92 -4.72 -29.38
CA GLY A 210 8.78 -3.85 -29.14
C GLY A 210 9.08 -2.37 -29.34
N ILE A 211 10.19 -1.98 -30.02
CA ILE A 211 10.65 -0.60 -30.15
C ILE A 211 10.25 -0.01 -31.50
N ALA A 212 9.47 1.08 -31.45
CA ALA A 212 9.21 1.97 -32.57
C ALA A 212 10.17 3.16 -32.53
N SER A 213 10.76 3.54 -33.67
CA SER A 213 11.76 4.61 -33.77
C SER A 213 11.34 5.69 -34.74
N LEU A 214 11.44 6.95 -34.34
CA LEU A 214 11.23 8.13 -35.17
C LEU A 214 12.52 8.94 -35.25
N ARG A 215 13.11 9.02 -36.46
CA ARG A 215 14.29 9.87 -36.66
C ARG A 215 13.90 11.35 -36.55
N ILE A 216 14.59 12.09 -35.72
CA ILE A 216 14.34 13.50 -35.48
C ILE A 216 15.16 14.35 -36.49
N ARG A 217 14.45 15.25 -37.23
CA ARG A 217 15.01 16.16 -38.21
C ARG A 217 14.46 17.57 -38.02
N LEU A 218 14.38 18.01 -36.76
CA LEU A 218 13.92 19.34 -36.39
C LEU A 218 15.14 20.27 -36.19
N MET A 219 14.90 21.57 -36.32
CA MET A 219 15.90 22.59 -36.01
C MET A 219 16.22 22.60 -34.51
N SER A 220 17.32 23.28 -34.12
CA SER A 220 17.64 23.49 -32.70
C SER A 220 16.47 24.17 -31.99
N GLY A 221 16.15 23.67 -30.79
CA GLY A 221 14.97 24.10 -30.03
C GLY A 221 14.46 23.03 -29.08
N GLU A 222 13.33 23.30 -28.48
CA GLU A 222 12.64 22.38 -27.56
C GLU A 222 11.23 22.09 -28.09
N TYR A 223 10.89 20.82 -28.14
CA TYR A 223 9.66 20.34 -28.76
C TYR A 223 8.98 19.32 -27.85
N ILE A 224 7.64 19.28 -27.89
CA ILE A 224 6.86 18.20 -27.27
C ILE A 224 6.53 17.16 -28.33
N ILE A 225 6.85 15.92 -28.01
CA ILE A 225 6.41 14.75 -28.78
C ILE A 225 5.38 13.98 -27.95
N THR A 226 4.23 13.64 -28.53
CA THR A 226 3.23 12.79 -27.92
C THR A 226 3.19 11.45 -28.63
N SER A 227 3.38 10.37 -27.89
CA SER A 227 3.29 8.99 -28.37
C SER A 227 1.93 8.39 -28.02
N TYR A 228 1.31 7.72 -28.99
CA TYR A 228 -0.02 7.09 -28.86
C TYR A 228 0.08 5.61 -29.18
N TRP A 229 -0.49 4.78 -28.33
CA TRP A 229 -0.66 3.35 -28.58
C TRP A 229 -1.76 2.77 -27.68
N ASN A 230 -2.65 1.94 -28.24
CA ASN A 230 -3.67 1.18 -27.50
C ASN A 230 -4.49 2.03 -26.51
N ASN A 231 -5.05 3.16 -26.97
CA ASN A 231 -5.83 4.13 -26.17
C ASN A 231 -5.06 4.78 -25.01
N PHE A 232 -3.73 4.66 -25.01
CA PHE A 232 -2.86 5.33 -24.07
C PHE A 232 -1.96 6.32 -24.82
N GLN A 233 -1.65 7.44 -24.17
CA GLN A 233 -0.74 8.45 -24.69
C GLN A 233 0.21 8.94 -23.60
N THR A 234 1.41 9.31 -24.00
CA THR A 234 2.41 9.93 -23.12
C THR A 234 3.17 11.01 -23.89
N GLY A 235 3.45 12.12 -23.18
CA GLY A 235 4.22 13.24 -23.73
C GLY A 235 5.65 13.21 -23.22
N ASN A 236 6.59 13.62 -24.10
CA ASN A 236 8.01 13.77 -23.77
C ASN A 236 8.57 15.05 -24.37
N THR A 237 9.72 15.49 -23.86
CA THR A 237 10.48 16.61 -24.41
C THR A 237 11.59 16.11 -25.33
N ILE A 238 11.73 16.74 -26.50
CA ILE A 238 12.91 16.63 -27.37
C ILE A 238 13.64 17.95 -27.29
N LYS A 239 14.91 17.94 -26.87
CA LYS A 239 15.76 19.11 -26.80
C LYS A 239 16.93 18.96 -27.76
N ILE A 240 17.07 19.94 -28.72
CA ILE A 240 18.07 19.94 -29.79
C ILE A 240 18.98 21.17 -29.62
N TYR A 241 20.27 20.96 -29.51
CA TYR A 241 21.28 21.98 -29.32
C TYR A 241 21.92 22.40 -30.66
#